data_8332ef05694cca10a83643a17300ebc9
#
_entry.id   8332ef05694cca10a83643a17300ebc9
#
_cell.length_a   1.000
_cell.length_b   1.000
_cell.length_c   1.000
_cell.angle_alpha   90.00
_cell.angle_beta   90.00
_cell.angle_gamma   90.00
#
_symmetry.space_group_name_H-M   'P 1'
#
loop_
_entity.id
_entity.type
_entity.pdbx_description
1 polymer ?
#
loop_
_entity_poly.entity_id
_entity_poly.type
_entity_poly.pdbx_seq_one_letter_code
_entity_poly.pdbx_strand_id
1 'polypeptide(L)'
;KKYARGINDNALTPEENFIQIVSCNTHNIACLTKTIAFNEDSCNNLDKGDFICIRRANDLSQEESFIPAPKVGIHEDEKFGTHHAKDAHGLFSTIGENLNLYSSAMKVNSQYMHILRFKLSLNESMHIDDLKSRLIENPLIALTTKDMTSSVFSFGRDHGHYGRILNQTVIVEQSLNINNGNEITGFCFTPQDGNSILSSISATEWFLYPHS
;
A
#
# COMPACT_ATOMS: atom_id res chain seq x y z
N LYS A 1 3.78 10.19 -15.79
CA LYS A 1 2.78 10.24 -14.69
C LYS A 1 2.94 9.03 -13.76
N LYS A 2 2.74 9.19 -12.45
CA LYS A 2 2.68 8.07 -11.47
C LYS A 2 1.33 7.38 -11.57
N TYR A 3 1.33 6.05 -11.41
CA TYR A 3 0.12 5.26 -11.50
C TYR A 3 0.10 4.08 -10.53
N ALA A 4 -1.09 3.84 -9.95
CA ALA A 4 -1.44 2.64 -9.20
C ALA A 4 -2.92 2.30 -9.44
N ARG A 5 -3.20 1.06 -9.83
CA ARG A 5 -4.54 0.53 -10.08
C ARG A 5 -5.46 0.75 -8.88
N GLY A 6 -6.69 1.20 -9.15
CA GLY A 6 -7.71 1.48 -8.14
C GLY A 6 -7.50 2.79 -7.37
N ILE A 7 -6.38 3.49 -7.60
CA ILE A 7 -6.08 4.76 -6.93
C ILE A 7 -6.38 5.95 -7.84
N ASN A 8 -5.75 5.98 -8.99
CA ASN A 8 -5.84 7.10 -9.92
C ASN A 8 -6.07 6.67 -11.38
N ASP A 9 -6.89 5.66 -11.59
CA ASP A 9 -7.19 5.13 -12.93
C ASP A 9 -7.72 6.24 -13.87
N ASN A 10 -8.54 7.14 -13.34
CA ASN A 10 -9.11 8.28 -14.05
C ASN A 10 -8.09 9.36 -14.43
N ALA A 11 -6.86 9.30 -13.91
CA ALA A 11 -5.80 10.25 -14.24
C ALA A 11 -4.99 9.84 -15.48
N LEU A 12 -5.18 8.64 -16.01
CA LEU A 12 -4.53 8.20 -17.23
C LEU A 12 -5.11 8.97 -18.43
N THR A 13 -4.23 9.45 -19.32
CA THR A 13 -4.62 10.13 -20.56
C THR A 13 -3.79 9.60 -21.74
N PRO A 14 -4.35 9.58 -22.98
CA PRO A 14 -3.64 9.08 -24.16
C PRO A 14 -2.34 9.83 -24.48
N GLU A 15 -2.20 11.05 -23.99
CA GLU A 15 -1.05 11.93 -24.24
C GLU A 15 0.17 11.58 -23.36
N GLU A 16 0.02 10.69 -22.39
CA GLU A 16 1.11 10.29 -21.49
C GLU A 16 2.14 9.43 -22.23
N ASN A 17 3.35 9.95 -22.39
CA ASN A 17 4.45 9.20 -23.02
C ASN A 17 5.12 8.22 -22.04
N PHE A 18 5.04 8.48 -20.74
CA PHE A 18 5.68 7.67 -19.71
C PHE A 18 4.77 7.50 -18.49
N ILE A 19 4.59 6.26 -18.06
CA ILE A 19 3.89 5.93 -16.83
C ILE A 19 4.88 5.24 -15.88
N GLN A 20 4.97 5.78 -14.67
CA GLN A 20 5.71 5.20 -13.58
C GLN A 20 4.76 4.38 -12.71
N ILE A 21 4.82 3.06 -12.79
CA ILE A 21 4.20 2.20 -11.79
C ILE A 21 4.93 2.42 -10.48
N VAL A 22 4.21 2.84 -9.45
CA VAL A 22 4.82 3.14 -8.14
C VAL A 22 5.33 1.89 -7.43
N SER A 23 6.14 2.07 -6.38
CA SER A 23 6.71 0.95 -5.64
C SER A 23 5.66 0.15 -4.85
N CYS A 24 6.00 -1.08 -4.49
CA CYS A 24 5.10 -1.98 -3.77
C CYS A 24 4.58 -1.40 -2.44
N ASN A 25 5.44 -0.75 -1.65
CA ASN A 25 5.00 -0.11 -0.42
C ASN A 25 4.17 1.16 -0.69
N THR A 26 4.45 1.89 -1.76
CA THR A 26 3.62 3.02 -2.18
C THR A 26 2.21 2.58 -2.58
N HIS A 27 2.06 1.47 -3.30
CA HIS A 27 0.76 0.86 -3.58
C HIS A 27 0.01 0.54 -2.29
N ASN A 28 0.68 -0.10 -1.34
CA ASN A 28 0.08 -0.46 -0.06
C ASN A 28 -0.40 0.77 0.71
N ILE A 29 0.47 1.79 0.87
CA ILE A 29 0.11 3.07 1.51
C ILE A 29 -1.10 3.70 0.82
N ALA A 30 -1.08 3.80 -0.50
CA ALA A 30 -2.14 4.45 -1.26
C ALA A 30 -3.47 3.68 -1.17
N CYS A 31 -3.45 2.36 -1.26
CA CYS A 31 -4.64 1.52 -1.14
C CYS A 31 -5.28 1.65 0.24
N LEU A 32 -4.49 1.55 1.32
CA LEU A 32 -4.98 1.74 2.69
C LEU A 32 -5.58 3.13 2.88
N THR A 33 -4.86 4.17 2.47
CA THR A 33 -5.30 5.56 2.62
C THR A 33 -6.62 5.79 1.89
N LYS A 34 -6.72 5.38 0.63
CA LYS A 34 -7.95 5.58 -0.16
C LYS A 34 -9.13 4.81 0.44
N THR A 35 -8.94 3.54 0.79
CA THR A 35 -10.04 2.69 1.30
C THR A 35 -10.55 3.15 2.65
N ILE A 36 -9.65 3.57 3.54
CA ILE A 36 -10.01 3.93 4.92
C ILE A 36 -10.48 5.38 5.02
N ALA A 37 -9.78 6.30 4.36
CA ALA A 37 -9.98 7.72 4.57
C ALA A 37 -10.89 8.41 3.55
N PHE A 38 -11.20 7.77 2.41
CA PHE A 38 -12.14 8.35 1.45
C PHE A 38 -13.51 7.71 1.60
N ASN A 39 -14.56 8.53 1.56
CA ASN A 39 -15.94 8.05 1.57
C ASN A 39 -16.41 7.69 0.15
N GLU A 40 -17.67 7.24 0.02
CA GLU A 40 -18.28 6.86 -1.25
C GLU A 40 -18.31 8.01 -2.26
N ASP A 41 -18.47 9.24 -1.80
CA ASP A 41 -18.42 10.45 -2.62
C ASP A 41 -17.01 10.89 -2.98
N SER A 42 -16.01 10.07 -2.68
CA SER A 42 -14.58 10.38 -2.84
C SER A 42 -14.09 11.59 -2.05
N CYS A 43 -14.84 12.00 -1.02
CA CYS A 43 -14.40 13.05 -0.11
C CYS A 43 -13.32 12.52 0.83
N ASN A 44 -12.24 13.28 0.94
CA ASN A 44 -11.10 12.95 1.77
C ASN A 44 -11.37 13.32 3.24
N ASN A 45 -11.33 12.32 4.11
CA ASN A 45 -11.47 12.43 5.57
C ASN A 45 -10.11 12.30 6.31
N LEU A 46 -8.99 12.22 5.60
CA LEU A 46 -7.66 12.07 6.20
C LEU A 46 -7.19 13.39 6.82
N ASP A 47 -6.84 13.37 8.10
CA ASP A 47 -6.03 14.41 8.73
C ASP A 47 -4.53 14.11 8.53
N LYS A 48 -4.09 12.89 8.91
CA LYS A 48 -2.70 12.46 8.76
C LYS A 48 -2.56 10.96 8.58
N GLY A 49 -1.67 10.56 7.66
CA GLY A 49 -1.20 9.17 7.52
C GLY A 49 0.25 9.02 7.95
N ASP A 50 0.53 8.08 8.86
CA ASP A 50 1.88 7.75 9.33
C ASP A 50 2.15 6.25 9.14
N PHE A 51 3.28 5.93 8.49
CA PHE A 51 3.60 4.58 8.07
C PHE A 51 5.03 4.17 8.45
N ILE A 52 5.19 2.93 8.90
CA ILE A 52 6.51 2.34 9.12
C ILE A 52 6.67 1.14 8.18
N CYS A 53 7.55 1.30 7.19
CA CYS A 53 7.87 0.23 6.23
C CYS A 53 8.99 -0.65 6.82
N ILE A 54 8.64 -1.83 7.28
CA ILE A 54 9.58 -2.85 7.76
C ILE A 54 9.94 -3.73 6.57
N ARG A 55 11.08 -3.43 5.96
CA ARG A 55 11.49 -4.04 4.69
C ARG A 55 12.27 -5.32 4.94
N ARG A 56 11.98 -6.36 4.17
CA ARG A 56 12.81 -7.57 4.12
C ARG A 56 14.25 -7.25 3.74
N ALA A 57 15.18 -8.16 4.04
CA ALA A 57 16.62 -7.97 3.85
C ALA A 57 16.97 -7.65 2.40
N ASN A 58 16.54 -8.51 1.47
CA ASN A 58 16.82 -8.38 0.04
C ASN A 58 15.58 -8.65 -0.80
N ASP A 59 15.54 -8.09 -2.00
CA ASP A 59 14.62 -8.53 -3.03
C ASP A 59 15.07 -9.90 -3.58
N LEU A 60 14.13 -10.66 -4.12
CA LEU A 60 14.40 -12.04 -4.59
C LEU A 60 15.50 -12.10 -5.68
N SER A 61 15.68 -11.00 -6.41
CA SER A 61 16.69 -10.85 -7.47
C SER A 61 18.01 -10.25 -7.00
N GLN A 62 18.16 -9.90 -5.71
CA GLN A 62 19.38 -9.30 -5.18
C GLN A 62 20.26 -10.35 -4.53
N GLU A 63 21.44 -10.52 -5.06
CA GLU A 63 22.48 -11.40 -4.51
C GLU A 63 23.36 -10.71 -3.47
N GLU A 64 23.22 -9.38 -3.32
CA GLU A 64 24.11 -8.56 -2.50
C GLU A 64 23.53 -8.25 -1.12
N SER A 65 24.45 -8.08 -0.20
CA SER A 65 24.35 -7.55 1.15
C SER A 65 23.63 -8.44 2.17
N PHE A 66 24.45 -9.18 2.90
CA PHE A 66 24.08 -9.73 4.19
C PHE A 66 23.71 -8.62 5.18
N ILE A 67 22.54 -8.70 5.78
CA ILE A 67 22.08 -7.81 6.84
C ILE A 67 22.09 -8.60 8.15
N PRO A 68 23.09 -8.41 9.01
CA PRO A 68 23.25 -9.21 10.23
C PRO A 68 22.20 -8.87 11.30
N ALA A 69 21.67 -7.64 11.29
CA ALA A 69 20.72 -7.13 12.27
C ALA A 69 19.79 -6.08 11.66
N PRO A 70 18.62 -5.78 12.28
CA PRO A 70 17.75 -4.70 11.84
C PRO A 70 18.47 -3.38 11.72
N LYS A 71 18.22 -2.65 10.63
CA LYS A 71 18.82 -1.35 10.32
C LYS A 71 17.74 -0.32 10.06
N VAL A 72 17.80 0.81 10.79
CA VAL A 72 16.91 1.95 10.58
C VAL A 72 17.31 2.70 9.31
N GLY A 73 16.33 3.10 8.51
CA GLY A 73 16.54 3.98 7.36
C GLY A 73 16.77 5.42 7.79
N ILE A 74 17.59 6.14 7.01
CA ILE A 74 17.79 7.58 7.18
C ILE A 74 16.69 8.29 6.39
N HIS A 75 16.07 9.31 6.98
CA HIS A 75 15.09 10.14 6.30
C HIS A 75 15.83 11.21 5.46
N GLU A 76 15.51 11.25 4.18
CA GLU A 76 16.09 12.18 3.22
C GLU A 76 15.18 13.39 2.93
N ASP A 77 13.90 13.29 3.34
CA ASP A 77 12.87 14.28 3.09
C ASP A 77 12.19 14.67 4.42
N GLU A 78 12.30 15.94 4.81
CA GLU A 78 11.74 16.43 6.08
C GLU A 78 10.21 16.33 6.12
N LYS A 79 9.55 16.53 4.99
CA LYS A 79 8.08 16.52 4.90
C LYS A 79 7.51 15.11 4.86
N PHE A 80 8.13 14.21 4.09
CA PHE A 80 7.57 12.89 3.80
C PHE A 80 8.33 11.73 4.47
N GLY A 81 9.52 11.98 5.02
CA GLY A 81 10.41 10.98 5.60
C GLY A 81 11.08 10.12 4.55
N THR A 82 10.38 9.18 3.92
CA THR A 82 10.88 8.35 2.83
C THR A 82 10.15 8.59 1.51
N HIS A 83 10.75 8.12 0.40
CA HIS A 83 10.14 8.23 -0.93
C HIS A 83 8.75 7.54 -1.02
N HIS A 84 8.43 6.57 -0.14
CA HIS A 84 7.15 5.87 -0.19
C HIS A 84 5.96 6.81 0.05
N ALA A 85 6.00 7.64 1.10
CA ALA A 85 4.96 8.64 1.35
C ALA A 85 4.99 9.77 0.31
N LYS A 86 6.19 10.20 -0.11
CA LYS A 86 6.35 11.19 -1.17
C LYS A 86 5.73 10.75 -2.48
N ASP A 87 5.97 9.51 -2.87
CA ASP A 87 5.39 8.93 -4.10
C ASP A 87 3.89 8.72 -3.98
N ALA A 88 3.38 8.31 -2.80
CA ALA A 88 1.95 8.21 -2.55
C ALA A 88 1.27 9.59 -2.61
N HIS A 89 1.86 10.62 -1.98
CA HIS A 89 1.38 12.00 -2.11
C HIS A 89 1.34 12.45 -3.58
N GLY A 90 2.43 12.21 -4.34
CA GLY A 90 2.46 12.53 -5.76
C GLY A 90 1.43 11.76 -6.60
N LEU A 91 1.11 10.52 -6.21
CA LEU A 91 0.06 9.73 -6.84
C LEU A 91 -1.32 10.37 -6.61
N PHE A 92 -1.66 10.70 -5.37
CA PHE A 92 -2.93 11.38 -5.03
C PHE A 92 -3.03 12.78 -5.63
N SER A 93 -1.91 13.49 -5.78
CA SER A 93 -1.89 14.79 -6.45
C SER A 93 -2.33 14.71 -7.92
N THR A 94 -2.21 13.56 -8.59
CA THR A 94 -2.70 13.37 -9.97
C THR A 94 -4.23 13.40 -10.07
N ILE A 95 -4.93 13.21 -8.96
CA ILE A 95 -6.40 13.29 -8.83
C ILE A 95 -6.86 14.50 -8.02
N GLY A 96 -5.98 15.48 -7.80
CA GLY A 96 -6.30 16.73 -7.13
C GLY A 96 -6.22 16.68 -5.60
N GLU A 97 -5.79 15.57 -5.00
CA GLU A 97 -5.72 15.39 -3.55
C GLU A 97 -4.34 15.75 -2.99
N ASN A 98 -4.32 16.53 -1.92
CA ASN A 98 -3.10 16.96 -1.23
C ASN A 98 -3.04 16.37 0.18
N LEU A 99 -2.55 15.13 0.31
CA LEU A 99 -2.60 14.38 1.54
C LEU A 99 -1.38 14.61 2.44
N ASN A 100 -1.62 14.67 3.75
CA ASN A 100 -0.59 14.72 4.77
C ASN A 100 -0.11 13.30 5.10
N LEU A 101 0.91 12.82 4.39
CA LEU A 101 1.47 11.48 4.53
C LEU A 101 2.92 11.55 5.00
N TYR A 102 3.28 10.66 5.90
CA TYR A 102 4.66 10.48 6.36
C TYR A 102 5.02 9.00 6.42
N SER A 103 6.24 8.65 6.09
CA SER A 103 6.72 7.28 6.22
C SER A 103 8.15 7.20 6.74
N SER A 104 8.38 6.21 7.61
CA SER A 104 9.68 5.77 8.04
C SER A 104 9.98 4.38 7.48
N ALA A 105 11.23 4.00 7.41
CA ALA A 105 11.60 2.67 6.95
C ALA A 105 12.71 2.06 7.81
N MET A 106 12.68 0.73 7.90
CA MET A 106 13.77 -0.07 8.42
C MET A 106 13.94 -1.33 7.58
N LYS A 107 15.13 -1.90 7.54
CA LYS A 107 15.39 -3.23 7.00
C LYS A 107 15.59 -4.22 8.14
N VAL A 108 15.05 -5.42 7.97
CA VAL A 108 15.25 -6.54 8.90
C VAL A 108 16.03 -7.66 8.20
N ASN A 109 16.64 -8.53 8.98
CA ASN A 109 17.45 -9.66 8.48
C ASN A 109 16.64 -10.90 8.09
N SER A 110 15.35 -10.74 7.88
CA SER A 110 14.44 -11.80 7.41
C SER A 110 13.98 -11.54 5.97
N GLN A 111 13.44 -12.59 5.35
CA GLN A 111 12.94 -12.55 3.97
C GLN A 111 11.40 -12.61 3.92
N TYR A 112 10.88 -12.93 2.78
CA TYR A 112 9.48 -13.11 2.35
C TYR A 112 8.80 -11.79 2.00
N MET A 113 7.98 -11.20 2.88
CA MET A 113 7.19 -10.00 2.56
C MET A 113 7.64 -8.81 3.39
N HIS A 114 7.44 -7.60 2.86
CA HIS A 114 7.52 -6.41 3.70
C HIS A 114 6.32 -6.37 4.63
N ILE A 115 6.53 -5.82 5.82
CA ILE A 115 5.47 -5.48 6.76
C ILE A 115 5.31 -3.97 6.74
N LEU A 116 4.08 -3.50 6.74
CA LEU A 116 3.76 -2.09 6.91
C LEU A 116 2.91 -1.93 8.18
N ARG A 117 3.39 -1.14 9.12
CA ARG A 117 2.56 -0.62 10.21
C ARG A 117 1.97 0.69 9.73
N PHE A 118 0.67 0.86 9.88
CA PHE A 118 0.00 2.11 9.53
C PHE A 118 -0.72 2.72 10.73
N LYS A 119 -0.80 4.06 10.72
CA LYS A 119 -1.67 4.86 11.56
C LYS A 119 -2.30 5.92 10.66
N LEU A 120 -3.63 5.92 10.59
CA LEU A 120 -4.42 6.93 9.89
C LEU A 120 -5.25 7.69 10.92
N SER A 121 -5.02 8.99 11.01
CA SER A 121 -5.87 9.90 11.79
C SER A 121 -6.90 10.51 10.85
N LEU A 122 -8.17 10.39 11.18
CA LEU A 122 -9.29 10.92 10.42
C LEU A 122 -9.85 12.18 11.08
N ASN A 123 -10.46 13.05 10.29
CA ASN A 123 -11.18 14.22 10.81
C ASN A 123 -12.47 13.82 11.52
N GLU A 124 -13.12 12.75 11.06
CA GLU A 124 -14.37 12.22 11.63
C GLU A 124 -14.15 10.84 12.23
N SER A 125 -15.00 10.48 13.18
CA SER A 125 -14.97 9.16 13.83
C SER A 125 -15.43 8.06 12.88
N MET A 126 -14.89 6.86 13.07
CA MET A 126 -15.25 5.65 12.33
C MET A 126 -15.48 4.49 13.33
N HIS A 127 -16.51 3.69 13.11
CA HIS A 127 -16.71 2.45 13.87
C HIS A 127 -15.90 1.30 13.26
N ILE A 128 -15.55 0.32 14.11
CA ILE A 128 -14.76 -0.84 13.68
C ILE A 128 -15.48 -1.68 12.62
N ASP A 129 -16.81 -1.76 12.69
CA ASP A 129 -17.60 -2.50 11.72
C ASP A 129 -17.63 -1.80 10.36
N ASP A 130 -17.69 -0.46 10.32
CA ASP A 130 -17.60 0.33 9.09
C ASP A 130 -16.22 0.18 8.45
N LEU A 131 -15.16 0.21 9.27
CA LEU A 131 -13.80 -0.05 8.80
C LEU A 131 -13.70 -1.43 8.15
N LYS A 132 -14.20 -2.48 8.82
CA LYS A 132 -14.15 -3.85 8.30
C LYS A 132 -14.96 -3.98 7.01
N SER A 133 -16.14 -3.39 6.92
CA SER A 133 -16.95 -3.40 5.70
C SER A 133 -16.20 -2.78 4.52
N ARG A 134 -15.63 -1.59 4.68
CA ARG A 134 -14.82 -0.94 3.63
C ARG A 134 -13.63 -1.80 3.17
N LEU A 135 -12.96 -2.47 4.11
CA LEU A 135 -11.82 -3.34 3.78
C LEU A 135 -12.26 -4.60 3.03
N ILE A 136 -13.39 -5.20 3.39
CA ILE A 136 -13.94 -6.40 2.74
C ILE A 136 -14.47 -6.08 1.34
N GLU A 137 -15.10 -4.94 1.16
CA GLU A 137 -15.70 -4.51 -0.11
C GLU A 137 -14.64 -4.12 -1.17
N ASN A 138 -13.42 -3.78 -0.75
CA ASN A 138 -12.35 -3.45 -1.69
C ASN A 138 -11.64 -4.72 -2.22
N PRO A 139 -11.84 -5.11 -3.50
CA PRO A 139 -11.23 -6.31 -4.07
C PRO A 139 -9.70 -6.25 -4.17
N LEU A 140 -9.10 -5.08 -3.98
CA LEU A 140 -7.65 -4.90 -3.96
C LEU A 140 -7.04 -5.19 -2.59
N ILE A 141 -7.86 -5.46 -1.58
CA ILE A 141 -7.43 -5.78 -0.21
C ILE A 141 -7.73 -7.24 0.09
N ALA A 142 -6.79 -7.92 0.72
CA ALA A 142 -7.02 -9.22 1.34
C ALA A 142 -6.93 -9.07 2.87
N LEU A 143 -7.79 -9.75 3.59
CA LEU A 143 -7.71 -9.91 5.04
C LEU A 143 -7.11 -11.28 5.39
N THR A 144 -6.33 -11.34 6.45
CA THR A 144 -5.74 -12.59 6.92
C THR A 144 -5.73 -12.67 8.45
N THR A 145 -5.92 -13.89 8.95
CA THR A 145 -5.69 -14.22 10.37
C THR A 145 -4.26 -14.71 10.63
N LYS A 146 -3.45 -14.87 9.58
CA LYS A 146 -2.04 -15.26 9.68
C LYS A 146 -1.19 -14.03 10.02
N ASP A 147 -0.37 -14.15 11.03
CA ASP A 147 0.49 -13.08 11.55
C ASP A 147 1.96 -13.17 11.11
N MET A 148 2.34 -14.26 10.43
CA MET A 148 3.71 -14.52 9.98
C MET A 148 3.83 -14.35 8.46
N THR A 149 4.79 -13.55 7.99
CA THR A 149 5.04 -13.29 6.56
C THR A 149 5.28 -14.55 5.73
N SER A 150 6.00 -15.53 6.28
CA SER A 150 6.25 -16.82 5.62
C SER A 150 4.98 -17.64 5.41
N SER A 151 4.06 -17.61 6.36
CA SER A 151 2.77 -18.32 6.28
C SER A 151 1.87 -17.71 5.20
N VAL A 152 1.82 -16.37 5.11
CA VAL A 152 1.06 -15.66 4.06
C VAL A 152 1.70 -15.86 2.70
N PHE A 153 3.03 -15.79 2.61
CA PHE A 153 3.76 -16.04 1.37
C PHE A 153 3.53 -17.47 0.83
N SER A 154 3.63 -18.48 1.71
CA SER A 154 3.38 -19.88 1.35
C SER A 154 1.95 -20.11 0.89
N PHE A 155 0.97 -19.50 1.59
CA PHE A 155 -0.42 -19.57 1.17
C PHE A 155 -0.63 -18.97 -0.23
N GLY A 156 -0.04 -17.80 -0.50
CA GLY A 156 -0.11 -17.17 -1.82
C GLY A 156 0.54 -18.00 -2.91
N ARG A 157 1.69 -18.65 -2.63
CA ARG A 157 2.34 -19.59 -3.56
C ARG A 157 1.46 -20.78 -3.88
N ASP A 158 0.81 -21.37 -2.87
CA ASP A 158 0.09 -22.65 -3.01
C ASP A 158 -1.36 -22.44 -3.49
N HIS A 159 -2.00 -21.31 -3.16
CA HIS A 159 -3.40 -21.05 -3.41
C HIS A 159 -3.69 -19.77 -4.20
N GLY A 160 -2.69 -18.94 -4.43
CA GLY A 160 -2.83 -17.70 -5.19
C GLY A 160 -2.87 -17.90 -6.70
N HIS A 161 -3.29 -16.89 -7.42
CA HIS A 161 -3.28 -16.89 -8.87
C HIS A 161 -1.84 -16.90 -9.41
N TYR A 162 -1.48 -17.91 -10.17
CA TYR A 162 -0.11 -18.10 -10.68
C TYR A 162 0.96 -18.09 -9.57
N GLY A 163 0.63 -18.64 -8.39
CA GLY A 163 1.52 -18.66 -7.24
C GLY A 163 1.75 -17.29 -6.59
N ARG A 164 0.85 -16.33 -6.76
CA ARG A 164 0.97 -14.96 -6.25
C ARG A 164 -0.29 -14.46 -5.57
N ILE A 165 -0.12 -13.53 -4.65
CA ILE A 165 -1.20 -12.74 -4.05
C ILE A 165 -1.38 -11.49 -4.90
N LEU A 166 -2.45 -11.45 -5.69
CA LEU A 166 -2.76 -10.34 -6.60
C LEU A 166 -3.65 -9.29 -5.92
N ASN A 167 -3.16 -8.75 -4.80
CA ASN A 167 -3.81 -7.66 -4.06
C ASN A 167 -2.83 -6.49 -3.88
N GLN A 168 -3.33 -5.32 -3.51
CA GLN A 168 -2.50 -4.17 -3.19
C GLN A 168 -1.91 -4.29 -1.78
N THR A 169 -2.67 -4.87 -0.84
CA THR A 169 -2.28 -5.09 0.54
C THR A 169 -2.93 -6.35 1.12
N VAL A 170 -2.29 -6.95 2.12
CA VAL A 170 -2.84 -8.05 2.92
C VAL A 170 -2.85 -7.62 4.38
N ILE A 171 -4.01 -7.33 4.92
CA ILE A 171 -4.17 -6.79 6.28
C ILE A 171 -4.29 -7.93 7.29
N VAL A 172 -3.55 -7.84 8.39
CA VAL A 172 -3.67 -8.74 9.54
C VAL A 172 -4.85 -8.28 10.39
N GLU A 173 -5.98 -8.96 10.28
CA GLU A 173 -7.27 -8.54 10.84
C GLU A 173 -7.21 -8.30 12.36
N GLN A 174 -6.55 -9.20 13.10
CA GLN A 174 -6.44 -9.07 14.57
C GLN A 174 -5.58 -7.89 15.03
N SER A 175 -4.82 -7.27 14.12
CA SER A 175 -4.01 -6.09 14.41
C SER A 175 -4.76 -4.77 14.27
N LEU A 176 -5.98 -4.81 13.72
CA LEU A 176 -6.78 -3.62 13.52
C LEU A 176 -7.30 -3.07 14.85
N ASN A 177 -7.11 -1.77 15.05
CA ASN A 177 -7.62 -1.08 16.22
C ASN A 177 -8.01 0.36 15.86
N ILE A 178 -9.01 0.89 16.56
CA ILE A 178 -9.41 2.30 16.48
C ILE A 178 -9.26 2.92 17.87
N ASN A 179 -8.37 3.90 17.97
CA ASN A 179 -8.15 4.68 19.19
C ASN A 179 -8.88 6.04 19.04
N ASN A 180 -9.41 6.53 20.14
CA ASN A 180 -10.10 7.85 20.21
C ASN A 180 -11.23 8.03 19.18
N GLY A 181 -11.73 6.93 18.59
CA GLY A 181 -12.78 6.96 17.58
C GLY A 181 -12.33 7.34 16.16
N ASN A 182 -11.13 7.87 15.98
CA ASN A 182 -10.67 8.38 14.68
C ASN A 182 -9.20 8.05 14.33
N GLU A 183 -8.47 7.36 15.20
CA GLU A 183 -7.11 6.90 14.92
C GLU A 183 -7.11 5.41 14.60
N ILE A 184 -7.04 5.07 13.33
CA ILE A 184 -7.02 3.70 12.84
C ILE A 184 -5.57 3.20 12.75
N THR A 185 -5.29 2.06 13.38
CA THR A 185 -3.97 1.44 13.36
C THR A 185 -4.04 -0.04 13.00
N GLY A 186 -2.98 -0.55 12.40
CA GLY A 186 -2.87 -1.97 12.08
C GLY A 186 -1.55 -2.33 11.43
N PHE A 187 -1.41 -3.61 11.16
CA PHE A 187 -0.32 -4.16 10.37
C PHE A 187 -0.84 -4.82 9.10
N CYS A 188 -0.07 -4.72 8.04
CA CYS A 188 -0.34 -5.43 6.81
C CYS A 188 0.96 -5.89 6.14
N PHE A 189 0.82 -6.85 5.24
CA PHE A 189 1.91 -7.34 4.40
C PHE A 189 1.78 -6.78 3.00
N THR A 190 2.92 -6.50 2.38
CA THR A 190 2.98 -5.98 1.02
C THR A 190 3.19 -7.12 0.03
N PRO A 191 2.22 -7.48 -0.82
CA PRO A 191 2.38 -8.47 -1.87
C PRO A 191 3.16 -7.87 -3.04
N GLN A 192 4.45 -7.75 -2.88
CA GLN A 192 5.36 -6.94 -3.69
C GLN A 192 5.22 -7.13 -5.21
N ASP A 193 5.19 -8.38 -5.68
CA ASP A 193 5.07 -8.65 -7.12
C ASP A 193 3.62 -8.48 -7.60
N GLY A 194 2.65 -8.87 -6.76
CA GLY A 194 1.24 -8.88 -7.13
C GLY A 194 0.67 -7.50 -7.41
N ASN A 195 0.96 -6.52 -6.56
CA ASN A 195 0.43 -5.16 -6.74
C ASN A 195 1.03 -4.43 -7.95
N SER A 196 2.34 -4.55 -8.17
CA SER A 196 3.01 -3.94 -9.32
C SER A 196 2.57 -4.58 -10.65
N ILE A 197 2.41 -5.91 -10.68
CA ILE A 197 1.91 -6.64 -11.86
C ILE A 197 0.50 -6.18 -12.20
N LEU A 198 -0.41 -6.12 -11.23
CA LEU A 198 -1.78 -5.65 -11.46
C LEU A 198 -1.81 -4.25 -12.06
N SER A 199 -1.03 -3.32 -11.54
CA SER A 199 -0.97 -1.96 -12.06
C SER A 199 -0.35 -1.90 -13.45
N SER A 200 0.66 -2.72 -13.73
CA SER A 200 1.28 -2.80 -15.06
C SER A 200 0.31 -3.34 -16.10
N ILE A 201 -0.44 -4.38 -15.76
CA ILE A 201 -1.48 -4.95 -16.64
C ILE A 201 -2.56 -3.90 -16.90
N SER A 202 -3.12 -3.27 -15.84
CA SER A 202 -4.17 -2.27 -15.99
C SER A 202 -3.74 -1.07 -16.84
N ALA A 203 -2.53 -0.56 -16.64
CA ALA A 203 -2.01 0.53 -17.47
C ALA A 203 -1.88 0.10 -18.94
N THR A 204 -1.40 -1.13 -19.19
CA THR A 204 -1.27 -1.67 -20.56
C THR A 204 -2.62 -1.85 -21.22
N GLU A 205 -3.60 -2.45 -20.51
CA GLU A 205 -4.97 -2.63 -21.02
C GLU A 205 -5.60 -1.29 -21.35
N TRP A 206 -5.44 -0.29 -20.48
CA TRP A 206 -5.98 1.04 -20.70
C TRP A 206 -5.44 1.70 -21.98
N PHE A 207 -4.13 1.54 -22.28
CA PHE A 207 -3.54 2.06 -23.51
C PHE A 207 -3.95 1.29 -24.76
N LEU A 208 -4.16 -0.01 -24.64
CA LEU A 208 -4.60 -0.84 -25.77
C LEU A 208 -6.09 -0.64 -26.07
N TYR A 209 -6.90 -0.39 -25.03
CA TYR A 209 -8.35 -0.32 -25.10
C TYR A 209 -8.90 0.87 -24.29
N PRO A 210 -8.60 2.13 -24.68
CA PRO A 210 -8.88 3.32 -23.87
C PRO A 210 -10.37 3.62 -23.63
N HIS A 211 -11.28 2.84 -24.21
CA HIS A 211 -12.72 3.02 -24.13
C HIS A 211 -13.48 1.75 -23.69
N SER A 212 -12.78 0.74 -23.17
CA SER A 212 -13.40 -0.50 -22.69
C SER A 212 -13.83 -0.39 -21.23
#